data_03954b5ccd4e93ab083d2b380009ba2a
#
_entry.id   03954b5ccd4e93ab083d2b380009ba2a
#
_cell.length_a   1.000
_cell.length_b   1.000
_cell.length_c   1.000
_cell.angle_alpha   90.00
_cell.angle_beta   90.00
_cell.angle_gamma   90.00
#
_symmetry.space_group_name_H-M   'P 1'
#
loop_
_entity.id
_entity.type
_entity.pdbx_description
1 polymer ?
#
loop_
_entity_poly.entity_id
_entity_poly.type
_entity_poly.pdbx_seq_one_letter_code
_entity_poly.pdbx_strand_id
1 'polypeptide(L)'
;MVVKSFQHQPLGRGTPDPVTTDHVPIPAGFVSIPAGWIVMGSTAGQADEQPLHRVWVDTFEIAACAMTREAYNVFLVSTGYPHPRDWGIPSLSRPDQPVVGVSWNDAVAYCHWLSANGQPACLPTEAQWERAARGQRHGHHYPWGDTIPEWVPNGGRGPLDGPWPVMFGEPNDFGLFGIAANIHEWCADWHAADFYKRSPALNPTGPVSGVRRASRGGAWRHARTVSRVAARSKLDPTYRYSDYGFRLARPMLHSL
;
A
#
# COMPACT_ATOMS: atom_id res chain seq x y z
N MET A 1 -62.69 8.17 -33.03
CA MET A 1 -61.72 8.10 -31.94
C MET A 1 -60.76 6.95 -32.20
N VAL A 2 -59.55 7.23 -32.66
CA VAL A 2 -58.54 6.21 -32.97
C VAL A 2 -57.57 6.15 -31.80
N VAL A 3 -57.56 5.01 -31.13
CA VAL A 3 -56.63 4.74 -30.02
C VAL A 3 -55.34 4.27 -30.63
N LYS A 4 -54.25 5.07 -30.49
CA LYS A 4 -52.88 4.65 -30.85
C LYS A 4 -52.29 3.81 -29.72
N SER A 5 -52.02 2.55 -30.02
CA SER A 5 -51.26 1.65 -29.14
C SER A 5 -49.78 2.03 -29.17
N PHE A 6 -49.21 2.36 -28.01
CA PHE A 6 -47.77 2.50 -27.82
C PHE A 6 -47.13 1.11 -27.63
N GLN A 7 -46.32 0.70 -28.59
CA GLN A 7 -45.46 -0.47 -28.45
C GLN A 7 -44.25 -0.10 -27.57
N HIS A 8 -44.10 -0.81 -26.46
CA HIS A 8 -42.88 -0.78 -25.66
C HIS A 8 -41.76 -1.55 -26.38
N GLN A 9 -40.73 -0.85 -26.77
CA GLN A 9 -39.47 -1.50 -27.16
C GLN A 9 -38.71 -1.91 -25.87
N PRO A 10 -38.19 -3.15 -25.76
CA PRO A 10 -37.34 -3.53 -24.67
C PRO A 10 -35.99 -2.83 -24.80
N LEU A 11 -35.57 -2.13 -23.73
CA LEU A 11 -34.22 -1.62 -23.55
C LEU A 11 -33.25 -2.81 -23.60
N GLY A 12 -32.46 -2.88 -24.64
CA GLY A 12 -31.37 -3.84 -24.76
C GLY A 12 -30.43 -3.70 -23.58
N ARG A 13 -30.31 -4.76 -22.78
CA ARG A 13 -29.22 -4.90 -21.81
C ARG A 13 -27.94 -5.08 -22.63
N GLY A 14 -27.21 -4.00 -22.86
CA GLY A 14 -25.85 -4.09 -23.33
C GLY A 14 -25.05 -4.89 -22.30
N THR A 15 -24.50 -6.01 -22.72
CA THR A 15 -23.44 -6.68 -21.95
C THR A 15 -22.29 -5.66 -21.81
N PRO A 16 -21.76 -5.41 -20.61
CA PRO A 16 -20.59 -4.56 -20.49
C PRO A 16 -19.48 -5.14 -21.37
N ASP A 17 -18.83 -4.27 -22.15
CA ASP A 17 -17.66 -4.67 -22.94
C ASP A 17 -16.67 -5.40 -22.05
N PRO A 18 -16.02 -6.47 -22.55
CA PRO A 18 -15.02 -7.18 -21.79
C PRO A 18 -13.93 -6.17 -21.40
N VAL A 19 -13.71 -6.03 -20.09
CA VAL A 19 -12.60 -5.22 -19.57
C VAL A 19 -11.32 -5.81 -20.16
N THR A 20 -10.71 -5.09 -21.10
CA THR A 20 -9.42 -5.50 -21.66
C THR A 20 -8.39 -5.43 -20.54
N THR A 21 -7.89 -6.59 -20.13
CA THR A 21 -6.88 -6.73 -19.07
C THR A 21 -5.46 -6.41 -19.55
N ASP A 22 -5.33 -5.94 -20.80
CA ASP A 22 -4.05 -5.74 -21.47
C ASP A 22 -3.13 -4.73 -20.76
N HIS A 23 -3.67 -3.86 -19.91
CA HIS A 23 -2.90 -3.00 -19.05
C HIS A 23 -3.72 -2.53 -17.85
N VAL A 24 -3.44 -3.06 -16.67
CA VAL A 24 -4.03 -2.56 -15.42
C VAL A 24 -3.34 -1.25 -15.06
N PRO A 25 -4.07 -0.14 -14.90
CA PRO A 25 -3.44 1.12 -14.55
C PRO A 25 -2.83 1.04 -13.15
N ILE A 26 -1.53 1.28 -13.07
CA ILE A 26 -0.83 1.50 -11.80
C ILE A 26 -0.78 3.01 -11.59
N PRO A 27 -1.50 3.53 -10.60
CA PRO A 27 -1.60 4.97 -10.40
C PRO A 27 -0.22 5.61 -10.24
N ALA A 28 0.08 6.65 -11.02
CA ALA A 28 1.37 7.36 -11.07
C ALA A 28 2.59 6.47 -11.39
N GLY A 29 2.40 5.20 -11.77
CA GLY A 29 3.49 4.28 -12.16
C GLY A 29 4.40 3.86 -11.02
N PHE A 30 5.57 3.34 -11.40
CA PHE A 30 6.64 2.96 -10.47
C PHE A 30 7.75 4.01 -10.44
N VAL A 31 8.37 4.14 -9.27
CA VAL A 31 9.55 4.96 -9.03
C VAL A 31 10.73 4.03 -8.72
N SER A 32 11.86 4.26 -9.38
CA SER A 32 13.10 3.54 -9.09
C SER A 32 13.75 4.09 -7.83
N ILE A 33 13.97 3.22 -6.86
CA ILE A 33 14.70 3.53 -5.62
C ILE A 33 16.13 3.00 -5.77
N PRO A 34 17.13 3.88 -5.76
CA PRO A 34 18.51 3.45 -5.93
C PRO A 34 18.99 2.61 -4.75
N ALA A 35 19.88 1.66 -5.05
CA ALA A 35 20.55 0.86 -4.02
C ALA A 35 21.27 1.75 -3.00
N GLY A 36 21.32 1.30 -1.76
CA GLY A 36 22.02 2.06 -0.73
C GLY A 36 21.85 1.53 0.68
N TRP A 37 22.74 2.02 1.55
CA TRP A 37 22.64 1.79 2.98
C TRP A 37 21.61 2.70 3.63
N ILE A 38 20.86 2.13 4.56
CA ILE A 38 20.02 2.90 5.50
C ILE A 38 20.32 2.46 6.94
N VAL A 39 20.03 3.34 7.88
CA VAL A 39 19.88 2.98 9.28
C VAL A 39 18.39 2.73 9.53
N MET A 40 18.04 1.47 9.70
CA MET A 40 16.68 1.01 9.90
C MET A 40 16.32 0.99 11.38
N GLY A 41 15.07 1.37 11.70
CA GLY A 41 14.58 1.41 13.07
C GLY A 41 14.63 2.80 13.73
N SER A 42 14.43 2.84 15.04
CA SER A 42 14.42 4.07 15.83
C SER A 42 14.71 3.77 17.31
N THR A 43 15.44 4.66 17.98
CA THR A 43 15.60 4.64 19.44
C THR A 43 14.48 5.37 20.19
N ALA A 44 13.70 6.19 19.49
CA ALA A 44 12.61 6.99 20.03
C ALA A 44 11.23 6.34 19.87
N GLY A 45 11.16 5.12 19.33
CA GLY A 45 9.92 4.41 19.05
C GLY A 45 9.63 3.24 20.00
N GLN A 46 8.87 2.28 19.49
CA GLN A 46 8.54 1.06 20.22
C GLN A 46 9.74 0.12 20.35
N ALA A 47 9.68 -0.83 21.28
CA ALA A 47 10.76 -1.78 21.51
C ALA A 47 11.10 -2.64 20.28
N ASP A 48 10.13 -2.92 19.41
CA ASP A 48 10.33 -3.69 18.19
C ASP A 48 10.92 -2.87 17.02
N GLU A 49 11.09 -1.56 17.20
CA GLU A 49 11.87 -0.70 16.30
C GLU A 49 13.39 -0.72 16.60
N GLN A 50 13.82 -1.47 17.63
CA GLN A 50 15.20 -1.51 18.14
C GLN A 50 15.83 -2.90 17.96
N PRO A 51 17.17 -2.93 17.84
CA PRO A 51 18.10 -1.81 17.78
C PRO A 51 18.10 -1.09 16.44
N LEU A 52 18.59 0.15 16.41
CA LEU A 52 19.05 0.74 15.16
C LEU A 52 20.08 -0.19 14.53
N HIS A 53 19.92 -0.50 13.26
CA HIS A 53 20.86 -1.36 12.55
C HIS A 53 21.00 -0.93 11.10
N ARG A 54 22.15 -1.20 10.55
CA ARG A 54 22.50 -0.79 9.21
C ARG A 54 22.13 -1.89 8.22
N VAL A 55 21.34 -1.59 7.19
CA VAL A 55 20.98 -2.54 6.14
C VAL A 55 21.24 -1.95 4.76
N TRP A 56 21.66 -2.80 3.85
CA TRP A 56 21.74 -2.52 2.42
C TRP A 56 20.46 -2.98 1.75
N VAL A 57 19.91 -2.15 0.87
CA VAL A 57 18.79 -2.50 0.00
C VAL A 57 19.24 -2.28 -1.45
N ASP A 58 19.12 -3.32 -2.27
CA ASP A 58 19.40 -3.24 -3.70
C ASP A 58 18.40 -2.33 -4.41
N THR A 59 18.72 -1.92 -5.63
CA THR A 59 17.81 -1.14 -6.47
C THR A 59 16.51 -1.93 -6.70
N PHE A 60 15.39 -1.26 -6.53
CA PHE A 60 14.05 -1.81 -6.78
C PHE A 60 13.12 -0.71 -7.27
N GLU A 61 11.97 -1.09 -7.79
CA GLU A 61 10.91 -0.15 -8.09
C GLU A 61 9.76 -0.30 -7.11
N ILE A 62 9.14 0.82 -6.75
CA ILE A 62 7.96 0.87 -5.88
C ILE A 62 6.90 1.76 -6.51
N ALA A 63 5.63 1.40 -6.38
CA ALA A 63 4.54 2.23 -6.88
C ALA A 63 4.56 3.61 -6.18
N ALA A 64 4.41 4.67 -6.96
CA ALA A 64 4.46 6.05 -6.47
C ALA A 64 3.41 6.34 -5.38
N CYS A 65 2.31 5.59 -5.38
CA CYS A 65 1.26 5.67 -4.36
C CYS A 65 0.69 4.28 -4.03
N ALA A 66 -0.15 4.20 -3.01
CA ALA A 66 -0.89 3.00 -2.68
C ALA A 66 -1.81 2.57 -3.83
N MET A 67 -2.15 1.28 -3.88
CA MET A 67 -3.10 0.76 -4.88
C MET A 67 -4.48 1.38 -4.67
N THR A 68 -5.03 1.94 -5.76
CA THR A 68 -6.34 2.60 -5.70
C THR A 68 -7.48 1.59 -5.68
N ARG A 69 -8.62 2.05 -5.15
CA ARG A 69 -9.86 1.31 -5.22
C ARG A 69 -10.28 1.01 -6.67
N GLU A 70 -10.10 1.97 -7.58
CA GLU A 70 -10.40 1.78 -9.00
C GLU A 70 -9.57 0.66 -9.63
N ALA A 71 -8.25 0.69 -9.46
CA ALA A 71 -7.38 -0.35 -9.99
C ALA A 71 -7.66 -1.74 -9.37
N TYR A 72 -7.96 -1.78 -8.07
CA TYR A 72 -8.35 -3.03 -7.40
C TYR A 72 -9.70 -3.55 -7.91
N ASN A 73 -10.64 -2.66 -8.27
CA ASN A 73 -11.93 -3.07 -8.84
C ASN A 73 -11.77 -3.81 -10.18
N VAL A 74 -10.77 -3.48 -10.98
CA VAL A 74 -10.48 -4.23 -12.22
C VAL A 74 -10.17 -5.70 -11.90
N PHE A 75 -9.38 -5.96 -10.86
CA PHE A 75 -9.11 -7.31 -10.37
C PHE A 75 -10.37 -8.03 -9.92
N LEU A 76 -11.23 -7.36 -9.14
CA LEU A 76 -12.48 -7.96 -8.65
C LEU A 76 -13.39 -8.36 -9.81
N VAL A 77 -13.58 -7.47 -10.78
CA VAL A 77 -14.44 -7.72 -11.95
C VAL A 77 -13.86 -8.81 -12.84
N SER A 78 -12.54 -8.82 -13.06
CA SER A 78 -11.89 -9.78 -13.95
C SER A 78 -11.85 -11.20 -13.38
N THR A 79 -11.85 -11.34 -12.05
CA THR A 79 -11.62 -12.64 -11.40
C THR A 79 -12.80 -13.18 -10.61
N GLY A 80 -13.80 -12.35 -10.30
CA GLY A 80 -14.84 -12.67 -9.34
C GLY A 80 -14.35 -12.81 -7.90
N TYR A 81 -13.16 -12.24 -7.59
CA TYR A 81 -12.59 -12.30 -6.24
C TYR A 81 -13.52 -11.61 -5.22
N PRO A 82 -13.59 -12.11 -3.98
CA PRO A 82 -14.47 -11.51 -2.97
C PRO A 82 -14.13 -10.06 -2.68
N HIS A 83 -15.15 -9.24 -2.53
CA HIS A 83 -15.00 -7.84 -2.18
C HIS A 83 -14.24 -7.67 -0.84
N PRO A 84 -13.40 -6.64 -0.72
CA PRO A 84 -12.84 -6.22 0.55
C PRO A 84 -13.92 -5.97 1.60
N ARG A 85 -13.54 -6.06 2.87
CA ARG A 85 -14.40 -5.61 3.96
C ARG A 85 -14.74 -4.13 3.75
N ASP A 86 -15.94 -3.76 4.13
CA ASP A 86 -16.42 -2.36 4.10
C ASP A 86 -16.51 -1.74 2.68
N TRP A 87 -16.52 -2.57 1.62
CA TRP A 87 -16.56 -2.15 0.22
C TRP A 87 -17.72 -1.22 -0.11
N GLY A 88 -18.86 -1.36 0.55
CA GLY A 88 -20.06 -0.55 0.33
C GLY A 88 -20.10 0.76 1.14
N ILE A 89 -19.11 1.06 1.97
CA ILE A 89 -19.12 2.26 2.81
C ILE A 89 -18.80 3.50 1.96
N PRO A 90 -19.67 4.53 1.92
CA PRO A 90 -19.50 5.69 1.05
C PRO A 90 -18.18 6.44 1.24
N SER A 91 -17.72 6.63 2.47
CA SER A 91 -16.46 7.34 2.77
C SER A 91 -15.20 6.57 2.34
N LEU A 92 -15.33 5.27 2.03
CA LEU A 92 -14.26 4.39 1.55
C LEU A 92 -14.43 4.04 0.06
N SER A 93 -15.31 4.73 -0.68
CA SER A 93 -15.77 4.28 -1.99
C SER A 93 -15.27 5.10 -3.17
N ARG A 94 -14.51 6.16 -2.96
CA ARG A 94 -14.00 6.99 -4.06
C ARG A 94 -12.96 6.20 -4.88
N PRO A 95 -12.99 6.29 -6.21
CA PRO A 95 -12.06 5.58 -7.10
C PRO A 95 -10.58 5.88 -6.82
N ASP A 96 -10.27 7.13 -6.49
CA ASP A 96 -8.94 7.68 -6.25
C ASP A 96 -8.40 7.46 -4.83
N GLN A 97 -9.20 6.88 -3.93
CA GLN A 97 -8.75 6.48 -2.60
C GLN A 97 -7.95 5.18 -2.65
N PRO A 98 -7.05 4.93 -1.67
CA PRO A 98 -6.44 3.60 -1.53
C PRO A 98 -7.52 2.54 -1.34
N VAL A 99 -7.31 1.36 -1.91
CA VAL A 99 -8.10 0.20 -1.50
C VAL A 99 -7.76 -0.14 -0.06
N VAL A 100 -8.80 -0.31 0.77
CA VAL A 100 -8.69 -0.68 2.18
C VAL A 100 -9.63 -1.84 2.51
N GLY A 101 -9.51 -2.40 3.71
CA GLY A 101 -10.30 -3.58 4.07
C GLY A 101 -9.81 -4.85 3.39
N VAL A 102 -8.56 -4.85 2.94
CA VAL A 102 -7.88 -6.01 2.34
C VAL A 102 -6.93 -6.65 3.33
N SER A 103 -6.92 -7.98 3.38
CA SER A 103 -5.95 -8.77 4.12
C SER A 103 -4.61 -8.83 3.35
N TRP A 104 -3.57 -9.33 4.02
CA TRP A 104 -2.30 -9.61 3.35
C TRP A 104 -2.48 -10.63 2.22
N ASN A 105 -3.31 -11.66 2.44
CA ASN A 105 -3.60 -12.67 1.43
C ASN A 105 -4.31 -12.06 0.21
N ASP A 106 -5.21 -11.10 0.40
CA ASP A 106 -5.88 -10.40 -0.70
C ASP A 106 -4.88 -9.56 -1.52
N ALA A 107 -3.95 -8.88 -0.84
CA ALA A 107 -2.91 -8.10 -1.50
C ALA A 107 -1.96 -8.98 -2.33
N VAL A 108 -1.58 -10.16 -1.81
CA VAL A 108 -0.76 -11.14 -2.53
C VAL A 108 -1.52 -11.74 -3.71
N ALA A 109 -2.82 -12.05 -3.56
CA ALA A 109 -3.65 -12.52 -4.66
C ALA A 109 -3.69 -11.50 -5.81
N TYR A 110 -3.82 -10.21 -5.48
CA TYR A 110 -3.72 -9.13 -6.47
C TYR A 110 -2.35 -9.11 -7.18
N CYS A 111 -1.25 -9.20 -6.42
CA CYS A 111 0.10 -9.24 -7.01
C CYS A 111 0.28 -10.44 -7.96
N HIS A 112 -0.21 -11.61 -7.60
CA HIS A 112 -0.15 -12.80 -8.45
C HIS A 112 -0.96 -12.63 -9.74
N TRP A 113 -2.20 -12.11 -9.63
CA TRP A 113 -3.03 -11.82 -10.78
C TRP A 113 -2.37 -10.82 -11.71
N LEU A 114 -1.83 -9.73 -11.19
CA LEU A 114 -1.14 -8.71 -11.99
C LEU A 114 0.08 -9.28 -12.72
N SER A 115 0.88 -10.11 -12.01
CA SER A 115 2.05 -10.77 -12.59
C SER A 115 1.67 -11.77 -13.69
N ALA A 116 0.57 -12.52 -13.52
CA ALA A 116 0.05 -13.43 -14.53
C ALA A 116 -0.45 -12.70 -15.80
N ASN A 117 -0.79 -11.41 -15.66
CA ASN A 117 -1.17 -10.53 -16.78
C ASN A 117 0.02 -9.69 -17.31
N GLY A 118 1.25 -10.16 -17.14
CA GLY A 118 2.44 -9.55 -17.73
C GLY A 118 2.98 -8.31 -17.02
N GLN A 119 2.45 -7.96 -15.85
CA GLN A 119 2.91 -6.85 -15.02
C GLN A 119 3.50 -7.37 -13.69
N PRO A 120 4.79 -7.80 -13.66
CA PRO A 120 5.40 -8.34 -12.45
C PRO A 120 5.26 -7.40 -11.25
N ALA A 121 4.73 -7.92 -10.16
CA ALA A 121 4.50 -7.16 -8.94
C ALA A 121 4.54 -8.04 -7.69
N CYS A 122 4.97 -7.45 -6.59
CA CYS A 122 4.95 -8.05 -5.26
C CYS A 122 4.68 -6.97 -4.20
N LEU A 123 4.55 -7.36 -2.96
CA LEU A 123 4.60 -6.42 -1.85
C LEU A 123 6.06 -6.03 -1.58
N PRO A 124 6.35 -4.79 -1.17
CA PRO A 124 7.70 -4.41 -0.72
C PRO A 124 8.07 -5.20 0.53
N THR A 125 9.37 -5.50 0.70
CA THR A 125 9.87 -5.91 2.01
C THR A 125 9.78 -4.75 3.00
N GLU A 126 9.81 -5.04 4.29
CA GLU A 126 9.80 -4.01 5.34
C GLU A 126 11.00 -3.05 5.20
N ALA A 127 12.16 -3.57 4.80
CA ALA A 127 13.35 -2.77 4.53
C ALA A 127 13.23 -1.91 3.25
N GLN A 128 12.67 -2.45 2.20
CA GLN A 128 12.36 -1.68 0.98
C GLN A 128 11.38 -0.54 1.27
N TRP A 129 10.33 -0.84 2.03
CA TRP A 129 9.36 0.18 2.42
C TRP A 129 10.02 1.30 3.23
N GLU A 130 10.82 0.97 4.26
CA GLU A 130 11.49 1.98 5.09
C GLU A 130 12.53 2.77 4.28
N ARG A 131 13.29 2.11 3.37
CA ARG A 131 14.23 2.78 2.45
C ARG A 131 13.50 3.81 1.58
N ALA A 132 12.37 3.42 1.01
CA ALA A 132 11.56 4.27 0.16
C ALA A 132 10.93 5.44 0.95
N ALA A 133 10.40 5.17 2.14
CA ALA A 133 9.77 6.18 2.99
C ALA A 133 10.76 7.24 3.51
N ARG A 134 12.00 6.85 3.82
CA ARG A 134 13.05 7.79 4.26
C ARG A 134 13.49 8.75 3.16
N GLY A 135 13.25 8.44 1.92
CA GLY A 135 13.73 9.27 0.82
C GLY A 135 15.26 9.34 0.79
N GLN A 136 15.80 10.53 0.54
CA GLN A 136 17.23 10.83 0.62
C GLN A 136 17.66 11.35 2.01
N ARG A 137 16.74 11.42 2.95
CA ARG A 137 16.92 12.04 4.27
C ARG A 137 17.24 10.99 5.32
N HIS A 138 18.46 10.97 5.79
CA HIS A 138 18.87 10.07 6.88
C HIS A 138 18.47 10.65 8.24
N GLY A 139 17.94 9.79 9.11
CA GLY A 139 17.68 10.13 10.53
C GLY A 139 16.35 10.84 10.81
N HIS A 140 15.64 11.30 9.81
CA HIS A 140 14.35 11.98 10.00
C HIS A 140 13.22 11.03 10.44
N HIS A 141 12.24 11.60 11.16
CA HIS A 141 11.11 10.85 11.72
C HIS A 141 10.02 10.57 10.69
N TYR A 142 9.83 11.46 9.71
CA TYR A 142 8.76 11.38 8.72
C TYR A 142 9.31 11.46 7.29
N PRO A 143 8.55 11.05 6.28
CA PRO A 143 8.98 11.12 4.87
C PRO A 143 9.37 12.53 4.41
N TRP A 144 8.83 13.54 5.07
CA TRP A 144 9.03 14.97 4.75
C TRP A 144 10.09 15.65 5.63
N GLY A 145 10.67 14.95 6.61
CA GLY A 145 11.63 15.48 7.59
C GLY A 145 11.17 15.29 9.02
N ASP A 146 11.55 16.18 9.93
CA ASP A 146 11.15 16.12 11.34
C ASP A 146 9.89 16.93 11.64
N THR A 147 9.52 17.84 10.73
CA THR A 147 8.28 18.59 10.80
C THR A 147 7.22 17.93 9.92
N ILE A 148 6.06 17.69 10.49
CA ILE A 148 4.92 17.17 9.74
C ILE A 148 4.27 18.35 9.01
N PRO A 149 4.06 18.26 7.68
CA PRO A 149 3.39 19.30 6.92
C PRO A 149 1.96 19.57 7.43
N GLU A 150 1.51 20.82 7.33
CA GLU A 150 0.17 21.21 7.80
C GLU A 150 -0.96 20.49 7.04
N TRP A 151 -0.74 20.15 5.78
CA TRP A 151 -1.72 19.41 4.98
C TRP A 151 -1.90 17.95 5.44
N VAL A 152 -0.98 17.38 6.23
CA VAL A 152 -1.16 16.05 6.82
C VAL A 152 -2.20 16.12 7.93
N PRO A 153 -3.35 15.48 7.79
CA PRO A 153 -4.38 15.49 8.81
C PRO A 153 -3.86 15.02 10.16
N ASN A 154 -4.39 15.59 11.24
CA ASN A 154 -3.88 15.31 12.58
C ASN A 154 -4.33 13.95 13.14
N GLY A 155 -4.75 13.02 12.32
CA GLY A 155 -5.21 11.72 12.79
C GLY A 155 -6.43 11.84 13.72
N GLY A 156 -6.78 10.74 14.38
CA GLY A 156 -7.89 10.74 15.34
C GLY A 156 -9.29 10.86 14.71
N ARG A 157 -9.39 10.84 13.40
CA ARG A 157 -10.66 10.76 12.68
C ARG A 157 -11.31 9.40 12.92
N GLY A 158 -12.62 9.34 12.81
CA GLY A 158 -13.35 8.07 12.94
C GLY A 158 -12.91 7.03 11.89
N PRO A 159 -13.04 5.75 12.18
CA PRO A 159 -12.62 4.69 11.25
C PRO A 159 -13.37 4.75 9.90
N LEU A 160 -14.54 5.38 9.88
CA LEU A 160 -15.39 5.52 8.69
C LEU A 160 -15.24 6.87 7.98
N ASP A 161 -14.36 7.76 8.43
CA ASP A 161 -14.08 9.02 7.73
C ASP A 161 -13.29 8.83 6.45
N GLY A 162 -12.61 7.70 6.34
CA GLY A 162 -11.90 7.25 5.15
C GLY A 162 -10.53 7.89 4.93
N PRO A 163 -9.70 7.23 4.11
CA PRO A 163 -8.43 7.76 3.66
C PRO A 163 -8.65 8.90 2.65
N TRP A 164 -7.63 9.73 2.47
CA TRP A 164 -7.64 10.70 1.37
C TRP A 164 -7.14 10.08 0.06
N PRO A 165 -7.32 10.78 -1.08
CA PRO A 165 -6.84 10.30 -2.38
C PRO A 165 -5.35 9.94 -2.35
N VAL A 166 -4.96 8.93 -3.12
CA VAL A 166 -3.59 8.36 -3.07
C VAL A 166 -2.49 9.36 -3.42
N MET A 167 -2.80 10.40 -4.19
CA MET A 167 -1.86 11.46 -4.61
C MET A 167 -2.13 12.79 -3.88
N PHE A 168 -2.81 12.74 -2.74
CA PHE A 168 -3.05 13.95 -1.94
C PHE A 168 -1.78 14.42 -1.23
N GLY A 169 -1.55 15.73 -1.21
CA GLY A 169 -0.41 16.37 -0.56
C GLY A 169 0.86 16.34 -1.41
N GLU A 170 2.00 16.40 -0.75
CA GLU A 170 3.30 16.44 -1.40
C GLU A 170 4.00 15.07 -1.32
N PRO A 171 4.72 14.66 -2.38
CA PRO A 171 5.53 13.46 -2.35
C PRO A 171 6.78 13.66 -1.47
N ASN A 172 7.40 12.55 -1.07
CA ASN A 172 8.73 12.60 -0.49
C ASN A 172 9.82 12.81 -1.57
N ASP A 173 11.10 12.86 -1.18
CA ASP A 173 12.25 13.11 -2.08
C ASP A 173 12.39 12.09 -3.22
N PHE A 174 11.74 10.93 -3.14
CA PHE A 174 11.68 9.95 -4.23
C PHE A 174 10.41 10.06 -5.09
N GLY A 175 9.54 11.02 -4.82
CA GLY A 175 8.29 11.17 -5.57
C GLY A 175 7.16 10.25 -5.07
N LEU A 176 7.25 9.73 -3.84
CA LEU A 176 6.24 8.83 -3.29
C LEU A 176 5.18 9.58 -2.49
N PHE A 177 3.92 9.43 -2.90
CA PHE A 177 2.77 10.02 -2.23
C PHE A 177 2.22 9.10 -1.14
N GLY A 178 1.67 9.69 -0.08
CA GLY A 178 0.90 9.02 0.95
C GLY A 178 1.60 7.85 1.64
N ILE A 179 2.95 7.80 1.59
CA ILE A 179 3.73 6.69 2.17
C ILE A 179 3.71 6.67 3.70
N ALA A 180 3.13 7.66 4.32
CA ALA A 180 2.84 7.70 5.76
C ALA A 180 1.52 8.42 6.01
N ALA A 181 0.89 8.11 7.14
CA ALA A 181 -0.30 8.74 7.68
C ALA A 181 -1.63 8.48 6.94
N ASN A 182 -1.63 7.93 5.72
CA ASN A 182 -2.87 7.67 4.96
C ASN A 182 -3.49 6.31 5.30
N ILE A 183 -2.74 5.24 5.06
CA ILE A 183 -3.15 3.85 5.36
C ILE A 183 -1.97 3.05 5.91
N HIS A 184 -2.26 1.98 6.65
CA HIS A 184 -1.27 0.93 6.87
C HIS A 184 -1.03 0.17 5.57
N GLU A 185 0.22 0.04 5.17
CA GLU A 185 0.62 -0.68 3.97
C GLU A 185 1.25 -2.03 4.35
N TRP A 186 0.69 -3.11 3.80
CA TRP A 186 1.22 -4.46 3.97
C TRP A 186 2.61 -4.59 3.38
N CYS A 187 3.52 -5.24 4.12
CA CYS A 187 4.83 -5.66 3.65
C CYS A 187 4.87 -7.18 3.44
N ALA A 188 5.83 -7.64 2.63
CA ALA A 188 6.02 -9.07 2.35
C ALA A 188 6.43 -9.88 3.58
N ASP A 189 7.09 -9.24 4.53
CA ASP A 189 7.77 -9.86 5.67
C ASP A 189 6.80 -10.43 6.70
N TRP A 190 7.18 -11.57 7.30
CA TRP A 190 6.69 -11.92 8.61
C TRP A 190 7.24 -10.93 9.65
N HIS A 191 6.45 -10.64 10.67
CA HIS A 191 6.88 -9.79 11.78
C HIS A 191 7.38 -10.63 12.95
N ALA A 192 8.56 -10.26 13.49
CA ALA A 192 9.00 -10.65 14.83
C ALA A 192 9.58 -9.43 15.55
N ALA A 193 9.21 -9.26 16.82
CA ALA A 193 9.59 -8.07 17.60
C ALA A 193 11.09 -7.96 17.83
N ASP A 194 11.79 -9.08 17.85
CA ASP A 194 13.24 -9.18 18.09
C ASP A 194 14.06 -9.31 16.80
N PHE A 195 13.44 -9.27 15.63
CA PHE A 195 14.12 -9.55 14.36
C PHE A 195 15.28 -8.60 14.09
N TYR A 196 15.17 -7.34 14.45
CA TYR A 196 16.21 -6.34 14.23
C TYR A 196 17.54 -6.67 14.94
N LYS A 197 17.51 -7.47 16.03
CA LYS A 197 18.71 -7.95 16.73
C LYS A 197 19.54 -8.96 15.91
N ARG A 198 18.93 -9.58 14.89
CA ARG A 198 19.54 -10.62 14.04
C ARG A 198 19.27 -10.41 12.55
N SER A 199 18.81 -9.22 12.17
CA SER A 199 18.55 -8.88 10.79
C SER A 199 19.82 -9.04 9.94
N PRO A 200 19.75 -9.70 8.78
CA PRO A 200 20.84 -9.65 7.81
C PRO A 200 21.14 -8.22 7.40
N ALA A 201 22.41 -7.94 7.14
CA ALA A 201 22.83 -6.61 6.68
C ALA A 201 22.45 -6.33 5.21
N LEU A 202 22.19 -7.37 4.42
CA LEU A 202 21.91 -7.25 2.99
C LEU A 202 20.48 -7.74 2.70
N ASN A 203 19.66 -6.87 2.12
CA ASN A 203 18.30 -7.15 1.64
C ASN A 203 17.44 -7.97 2.63
N PRO A 204 17.28 -7.54 3.88
CA PRO A 204 16.50 -8.32 4.85
C PRO A 204 15.04 -8.46 4.40
N THR A 205 14.49 -9.66 4.58
CA THR A 205 13.13 -10.06 4.19
C THR A 205 12.28 -10.53 5.37
N GLY A 206 12.70 -10.16 6.59
CA GLY A 206 12.04 -10.63 7.80
C GLY A 206 12.37 -12.09 8.17
N PRO A 207 11.75 -12.63 9.21
CA PRO A 207 11.92 -14.03 9.58
C PRO A 207 11.28 -14.97 8.53
N VAL A 208 11.79 -16.20 8.44
CA VAL A 208 11.31 -17.22 7.48
C VAL A 208 9.84 -17.58 7.70
N SER A 209 9.38 -17.51 8.95
CA SER A 209 7.99 -17.80 9.32
C SER A 209 7.53 -16.92 10.48
N GLY A 210 6.22 -16.84 10.67
CA GLY A 210 5.60 -16.05 11.74
C GLY A 210 4.08 -16.25 11.77
N VAL A 211 3.44 -15.54 12.70
CA VAL A 211 1.96 -15.54 12.84
C VAL A 211 1.33 -14.22 12.40
N ARG A 212 2.15 -13.18 12.23
CA ARG A 212 1.69 -11.84 11.79
C ARG A 212 2.59 -11.31 10.70
N ARG A 213 2.00 -10.63 9.73
CA ARG A 213 2.74 -9.91 8.68
C ARG A 213 3.05 -8.50 9.14
N ALA A 214 4.20 -7.97 8.70
CA ALA A 214 4.57 -6.59 8.91
C ALA A 214 3.69 -5.64 8.07
N SER A 215 3.43 -4.47 8.63
CA SER A 215 2.82 -3.35 7.92
C SER A 215 3.41 -2.04 8.41
N ARG A 216 3.32 -1.00 7.63
CA ARG A 216 3.98 0.28 7.86
C ARG A 216 3.08 1.46 7.53
N GLY A 217 3.50 2.69 7.93
CA GLY A 217 2.92 3.95 7.48
C GLY A 217 1.91 4.60 8.41
N GLY A 218 1.23 3.86 9.27
CA GLY A 218 0.11 4.40 10.06
C GLY A 218 -1.10 4.74 9.18
N ALA A 219 -2.15 5.32 9.74
CA ALA A 219 -3.38 5.58 9.00
C ALA A 219 -4.04 6.90 9.42
N TRP A 220 -4.98 7.41 8.58
CA TRP A 220 -5.71 8.67 8.79
C TRP A 220 -6.38 8.81 10.16
N ARG A 221 -6.74 7.70 10.76
CA ARG A 221 -7.42 7.67 12.08
C ARG A 221 -6.46 7.62 13.27
N HIS A 222 -5.17 7.46 13.02
CA HIS A 222 -4.17 7.34 14.07
C HIS A 222 -3.50 8.68 14.37
N ALA A 223 -2.97 8.82 15.61
CA ALA A 223 -2.11 9.93 15.93
C ALA A 223 -0.86 9.94 15.03
N ARG A 224 -0.36 11.10 14.67
CA ARG A 224 0.81 11.28 13.78
C ARG A 224 2.06 10.53 14.27
N THR A 225 2.19 10.33 15.57
CA THR A 225 3.32 9.61 16.18
C THR A 225 3.48 8.16 15.70
N VAL A 226 2.39 7.52 15.25
CA VAL A 226 2.45 6.15 14.69
C VAL A 226 2.69 6.13 13.18
N SER A 227 2.82 7.31 12.55
CA SER A 227 3.11 7.47 11.12
C SER A 227 4.58 7.77 10.84
N ARG A 228 5.49 7.55 11.83
CA ARG A 228 6.94 7.70 11.64
C ARG A 228 7.45 6.64 10.66
N VAL A 229 8.46 6.98 9.89
CA VAL A 229 9.06 6.05 8.90
C VAL A 229 9.56 4.77 9.54
N ALA A 230 10.00 4.81 10.81
CA ALA A 230 10.48 3.65 11.56
C ALA A 230 9.35 2.89 12.30
N ALA A 231 8.15 3.48 12.41
CA ALA A 231 7.06 2.85 13.16
C ALA A 231 6.64 1.52 12.53
N ARG A 232 6.62 0.47 13.34
CA ARG A 232 6.26 -0.89 12.92
C ARG A 232 4.86 -1.23 13.35
N SER A 233 4.14 -1.91 12.48
CA SER A 233 2.81 -2.46 12.75
C SER A 233 2.76 -3.91 12.30
N LYS A 234 1.78 -4.66 12.79
CA LYS A 234 1.67 -6.10 12.55
C LYS A 234 0.24 -6.57 12.72
N LEU A 235 -0.17 -7.46 11.84
CA LEU A 235 -1.51 -8.04 11.89
C LEU A 235 -1.51 -9.47 11.36
N ASP A 236 -2.52 -10.26 11.76
CA ASP A 236 -2.77 -11.56 11.18
C ASP A 236 -3.01 -11.42 9.65
N PRO A 237 -2.39 -12.26 8.80
CA PRO A 237 -2.49 -12.14 7.35
C PRO A 237 -3.91 -12.33 6.79
N THR A 238 -4.84 -12.83 7.57
CA THR A 238 -6.24 -13.06 7.17
C THR A 238 -7.16 -11.90 7.55
N TYR A 239 -6.72 -11.00 8.43
CA TYR A 239 -7.56 -9.91 8.94
C TYR A 239 -7.70 -8.78 7.93
N ARG A 240 -8.91 -8.22 7.88
CA ARG A 240 -9.31 -7.12 6.99
C ARG A 240 -9.76 -5.94 7.84
N TYR A 241 -8.89 -4.94 7.99
CA TYR A 241 -9.24 -3.68 8.67
C TYR A 241 -9.41 -2.55 7.67
N SER A 242 -10.35 -1.66 7.96
CA SER A 242 -10.71 -0.54 7.08
C SER A 242 -9.59 0.46 6.81
N ASP A 243 -8.47 0.38 7.52
CA ASP A 243 -7.30 1.24 7.38
C ASP A 243 -6.04 0.48 6.88
N TYR A 244 -6.20 -0.77 6.43
CA TYR A 244 -5.14 -1.59 5.83
C TYR A 244 -5.33 -1.74 4.34
N GLY A 245 -4.29 -1.39 3.59
CA GLY A 245 -4.16 -1.57 2.16
C GLY A 245 -2.72 -1.92 1.79
N PHE A 246 -2.27 -1.59 0.59
CA PHE A 246 -0.93 -1.93 0.13
C PHE A 246 -0.46 -1.03 -1.01
N ARG A 247 0.85 -1.00 -1.23
CA ARG A 247 1.46 -0.54 -2.49
C ARG A 247 2.28 -1.65 -3.10
N LEU A 248 2.51 -1.57 -4.41
CA LEU A 248 3.28 -2.55 -5.15
C LEU A 248 4.77 -2.22 -5.12
N ALA A 249 5.58 -3.28 -5.22
CA ALA A 249 6.98 -3.20 -5.55
C ALA A 249 7.30 -4.24 -6.64
N ARG A 250 8.46 -4.09 -7.26
CA ARG A 250 9.05 -5.11 -8.14
C ARG A 250 10.57 -5.02 -8.10
N PRO A 251 11.29 -6.16 -8.21
CA PRO A 251 12.73 -6.11 -8.38
C PRO A 251 13.06 -5.51 -9.74
N MET A 252 14.18 -4.81 -9.85
CA MET A 252 14.70 -4.44 -11.16
C MET A 252 15.04 -5.73 -11.93
N LEU A 253 14.43 -5.90 -13.09
CA LEU A 253 14.86 -6.95 -14.01
C LEU A 253 16.24 -6.55 -14.51
N HIS A 254 17.27 -7.20 -14.00
CA HIS A 254 18.60 -7.10 -14.59
C HIS A 254 18.47 -7.72 -15.99
N SER A 255 18.64 -6.91 -17.03
CA SER A 255 18.82 -7.42 -18.40
C SER A 255 20.02 -8.37 -18.36
N LEU A 256 19.78 -9.66 -18.57
CA LEU A 256 20.81 -10.68 -18.75
C LEU A 256 21.55 -10.40 -20.05
#